data_bf3dd8efc9d38852f13a10729d4ec223
#
_entry.id   bf3dd8efc9d38852f13a10729d4ec223
#
_cell.length_a   1.000
_cell.length_b   1.000
_cell.length_c   1.000
_cell.angle_alpha   90.00
_cell.angle_beta   90.00
_cell.angle_gamma   90.00
#
_symmetry.space_group_name_H-M   'P 1'
#
loop_
_entity.id
_entity.type
_entity.pdbx_description
1 polymer ?
#
loop_
_entity_poly.entity_id
_entity_poly.type
_entity_poly.pdbx_seq_one_letter_code
_entity_poly.pdbx_strand_id
1 'polypeptide(L)'
;MEETVAATTKKGGQLEIIMKKPRKNQTKLLLLMDSGGSMDAYVTLCARLFQALHEGHHFKDLKTYYFHNCWYENFFHDPSCAWPNRIATEAVLHNIKSEYKVIVIGDAHMGPYELLAVDGNIDDWHGNEKPGLEWIQMVRRHFPHMVWLNPLHEKLWHYDYSMRTVGIIAKEVPMFPLTLKGLEKAIDHLQK
;
A
#
# COMPACT_ATOMS: atom_id res chain seq x y z
N MET A 1 3.37 22.03 -22.60
CA MET A 1 3.27 22.43 -24.05
C MET A 1 2.50 23.72 -24.24
N GLU A 2 1.33 23.91 -23.67
CA GLU A 2 0.49 25.11 -23.84
C GLU A 2 1.22 26.43 -23.50
N GLU A 3 2.00 26.47 -22.40
CA GLU A 3 2.74 27.70 -22.03
C GLU A 3 3.89 28.02 -22.99
N THR A 4 4.55 26.98 -23.55
CA THR A 4 5.59 27.15 -24.56
C THR A 4 4.99 27.75 -25.86
N VAL A 5 3.81 27.27 -26.25
CA VAL A 5 3.06 27.78 -27.41
C VAL A 5 2.64 29.22 -27.16
N ALA A 6 2.09 29.54 -25.99
CA ALA A 6 1.68 30.90 -25.65
C ALA A 6 2.86 31.90 -25.60
N ALA A 7 4.02 31.49 -25.07
CA ALA A 7 5.22 32.33 -25.04
C ALA A 7 5.79 32.57 -26.45
N THR A 8 5.83 31.52 -27.29
CA THR A 8 6.26 31.62 -28.70
C THR A 8 5.37 32.57 -29.50
N THR A 9 4.05 32.50 -29.27
CA THR A 9 3.09 33.41 -29.96
C THR A 9 3.28 34.87 -29.55
N LYS A 10 3.55 35.15 -28.27
CA LYS A 10 3.77 36.50 -27.74
C LYS A 10 5.08 37.15 -28.28
N LYS A 11 6.06 36.34 -28.68
CA LYS A 11 7.34 36.82 -29.23
C LYS A 11 7.45 36.75 -30.77
N GLY A 12 6.32 36.86 -31.45
CA GLY A 12 6.32 36.93 -32.92
C GLY A 12 6.78 35.63 -33.61
N GLY A 13 6.58 34.47 -32.98
CA GLY A 13 6.93 33.17 -33.57
C GLY A 13 8.36 32.69 -33.26
N GLN A 14 9.15 33.43 -32.51
CA GLN A 14 10.46 32.96 -32.04
C GLN A 14 10.28 31.88 -30.96
N LEU A 15 10.76 30.67 -31.23
CA LEU A 15 10.59 29.53 -30.35
C LEU A 15 11.19 29.79 -28.95
N GLU A 16 10.35 29.88 -27.92
CA GLU A 16 10.78 29.99 -26.54
C GLU A 16 10.41 28.71 -25.76
N ILE A 17 11.41 27.90 -25.47
CA ILE A 17 11.22 26.68 -24.68
C ILE A 17 11.22 27.05 -23.20
N ILE A 18 10.05 27.02 -22.59
CA ILE A 18 9.94 27.19 -21.13
C ILE A 18 10.28 25.87 -20.46
N MET A 19 11.51 25.77 -19.96
CA MET A 19 11.95 24.66 -19.14
C MET A 19 11.39 24.83 -17.71
N LYS A 20 10.32 24.09 -17.37
CA LYS A 20 9.90 23.98 -15.97
C LYS A 20 10.89 23.06 -15.24
N LYS A 21 11.43 23.54 -14.11
CA LYS A 21 12.14 22.62 -13.20
C LYS A 21 11.19 21.46 -12.85
N PRO A 22 11.61 20.19 -12.94
CA PRO A 22 10.78 19.08 -12.52
C PRO A 22 10.35 19.35 -11.08
N ARG A 23 9.04 19.32 -10.81
CA ARG A 23 8.53 19.42 -9.41
C ARG A 23 9.13 18.26 -8.65
N LYS A 24 10.00 18.54 -7.69
CA LYS A 24 10.45 17.49 -6.75
C LYS A 24 9.20 16.93 -6.08
N ASN A 25 8.93 15.66 -6.31
CA ASN A 25 7.83 15.00 -5.64
C ASN A 25 8.12 15.05 -4.12
N GLN A 26 7.24 15.68 -3.36
CA GLN A 26 7.37 15.80 -1.90
C GLN A 26 6.65 14.68 -1.17
N THR A 27 6.07 13.73 -1.92
CA THR A 27 5.32 12.62 -1.35
C THR A 27 6.24 11.67 -0.59
N LYS A 28 5.86 11.36 0.64
CA LYS A 28 6.45 10.29 1.44
C LYS A 28 5.54 9.07 1.33
N LEU A 29 6.12 7.93 1.02
CA LEU A 29 5.38 6.69 0.79
C LEU A 29 5.80 5.62 1.80
N LEU A 30 4.82 4.96 2.39
CA LEU A 30 4.96 3.74 3.17
C LEU A 30 4.31 2.59 2.40
N LEU A 31 5.09 1.57 2.12
CA LEU A 31 4.63 0.34 1.50
C LEU A 31 4.52 -0.75 2.56
N LEU A 32 3.38 -1.39 2.65
CA LEU A 32 3.12 -2.55 3.49
C LEU A 32 2.83 -3.74 2.58
N MET A 33 3.67 -4.76 2.62
CA MET A 33 3.61 -5.86 1.68
C MET A 33 3.33 -7.18 2.36
N ASP A 34 2.26 -7.81 1.94
CA ASP A 34 2.00 -9.20 2.26
C ASP A 34 3.01 -10.10 1.55
N SER A 35 3.55 -11.07 2.25
CA SER A 35 4.67 -11.90 1.82
C SER A 35 4.43 -13.36 2.20
N GLY A 36 4.69 -14.24 1.25
CA GLY A 36 4.51 -15.68 1.43
C GLY A 36 3.12 -16.21 1.07
N GLY A 37 2.95 -17.52 1.16
CA GLY A 37 1.69 -18.21 0.89
C GLY A 37 1.13 -17.90 -0.48
N SER A 38 -0.12 -17.44 -0.54
CA SER A 38 -0.83 -17.10 -1.79
C SER A 38 -0.18 -15.95 -2.57
N MET A 39 0.59 -15.08 -1.90
CA MET A 39 1.27 -13.94 -2.52
C MET A 39 2.50 -14.33 -3.35
N ASP A 40 3.05 -15.54 -3.22
CA ASP A 40 4.20 -16.01 -4.01
C ASP A 40 3.95 -15.94 -5.52
N ALA A 41 2.73 -16.20 -5.97
CA ALA A 41 2.35 -16.08 -7.38
C ALA A 41 2.44 -14.65 -7.93
N TYR A 42 2.44 -13.64 -7.06
CA TYR A 42 2.40 -12.22 -7.43
C TYR A 42 3.72 -11.47 -7.23
N VAL A 43 4.77 -12.13 -6.72
CA VAL A 43 6.10 -11.53 -6.44
C VAL A 43 6.63 -10.77 -7.65
N THR A 44 6.58 -11.37 -8.86
CA THR A 44 7.06 -10.73 -10.09
C THR A 44 6.24 -9.47 -10.44
N LEU A 45 4.92 -9.52 -10.26
CA LEU A 45 4.04 -8.36 -10.51
C LEU A 45 4.35 -7.24 -9.52
N CYS A 46 4.48 -7.57 -8.24
CA CYS A 46 4.87 -6.61 -7.20
C CYS A 46 6.21 -5.95 -7.53
N ALA A 47 7.23 -6.74 -7.88
CA ALA A 47 8.55 -6.21 -8.25
C ALA A 47 8.48 -5.21 -9.43
N ARG A 48 7.71 -5.52 -10.49
CA ARG A 48 7.50 -4.62 -11.63
C ARG A 48 6.78 -3.33 -11.24
N LEU A 49 5.77 -3.41 -10.38
CA LEU A 49 5.06 -2.23 -9.89
C LEU A 49 5.97 -1.35 -9.04
N PHE A 50 6.80 -1.96 -8.18
CA PHE A 50 7.81 -1.22 -7.39
C PHE A 50 8.82 -0.53 -8.28
N GLN A 51 9.34 -1.21 -9.28
CA GLN A 51 10.26 -0.62 -10.25
C GLN A 51 9.61 0.58 -10.94
N ALA A 52 8.38 0.43 -11.42
CA ALA A 52 7.64 1.52 -12.06
C ALA A 52 7.39 2.71 -11.11
N LEU A 53 7.06 2.46 -9.84
CA LEU A 53 6.91 3.48 -8.82
C LEU A 53 8.24 4.21 -8.53
N HIS A 54 9.34 3.46 -8.48
CA HIS A 54 10.67 4.00 -8.20
C HIS A 54 11.21 4.85 -9.36
N GLU A 55 11.02 4.40 -10.60
CA GLU A 55 11.47 5.08 -11.81
C GLU A 55 10.59 6.30 -12.18
N GLY A 56 9.27 6.19 -11.96
CA GLY A 56 8.30 7.22 -12.35
C GLY A 56 8.11 8.35 -11.33
N HIS A 57 8.42 8.13 -10.08
CA HIS A 57 8.15 9.07 -9.00
C HIS A 57 9.34 9.15 -8.04
N HIS A 58 10.03 10.26 -8.06
CA HIS A 58 11.06 10.55 -7.06
C HIS A 58 10.38 10.90 -5.72
N PHE A 59 10.00 9.88 -4.94
CA PHE A 59 9.47 10.10 -3.59
C PHE A 59 10.50 10.81 -2.72
N LYS A 60 10.03 11.70 -1.84
CA LYS A 60 10.88 12.35 -0.85
C LYS A 60 11.44 11.35 0.15
N ASP A 61 10.64 10.36 0.50
CA ASP A 61 11.01 9.22 1.36
C ASP A 61 10.16 8.02 0.99
N LEU A 62 10.76 6.84 1.03
CA LEU A 62 10.12 5.55 0.76
C LEU A 62 10.54 4.57 1.85
N LYS A 63 9.55 4.06 2.58
CA LYS A 63 9.74 3.00 3.57
C LYS A 63 8.94 1.78 3.18
N THR A 64 9.48 0.59 3.45
CA THR A 64 8.82 -0.68 3.16
C THR A 64 8.88 -1.57 4.39
N TYR A 65 7.74 -2.17 4.72
CA TYR A 65 7.63 -3.24 5.70
C TYR A 65 6.83 -4.39 5.12
N TYR A 66 7.03 -5.56 5.69
CA TYR A 66 6.40 -6.81 5.27
C TYR A 66 5.54 -7.37 6.38
N PHE A 67 4.57 -8.19 6.01
CA PHE A 67 3.71 -8.93 6.93
C PHE A 67 3.26 -10.23 6.26
N HIS A 68 2.63 -11.12 7.02
CA HIS A 68 2.02 -12.33 6.49
C HIS A 68 0.54 -12.35 6.87
N ASN A 69 -0.36 -12.39 5.88
CA ASN A 69 -1.82 -12.27 5.98
C ASN A 69 -2.27 -10.95 6.66
N CYS A 70 -1.85 -10.73 7.91
CA CYS A 70 -2.09 -9.50 8.66
C CYS A 70 -0.84 -9.13 9.47
N TRP A 71 -0.62 -7.85 9.73
CA TRP A 71 0.58 -7.40 10.47
C TRP A 71 0.48 -7.55 12.00
N TYR A 72 -0.71 -7.66 12.56
CA TYR A 72 -0.94 -7.78 14.01
C TYR A 72 -0.05 -6.82 14.83
N GLU A 73 0.63 -7.32 15.88
CA GLU A 73 1.58 -6.55 16.69
C GLU A 73 2.87 -6.19 15.97
N ASN A 74 3.22 -6.86 14.88
CA ASN A 74 4.52 -6.73 14.26
C ASN A 74 4.46 -6.65 12.73
N PHE A 75 5.26 -5.73 12.20
CA PHE A 75 5.77 -5.76 10.83
C PHE A 75 7.16 -6.38 10.79
N PHE A 76 7.67 -6.60 9.58
CA PHE A 76 9.01 -7.15 9.35
C PHE A 76 9.80 -6.27 8.38
N HIS A 77 11.13 -6.27 8.53
CA HIS A 77 12.03 -5.49 7.67
C HIS A 77 12.32 -6.16 6.32
N ASP A 78 12.05 -7.46 6.20
CA ASP A 78 12.28 -8.24 4.98
C ASP A 78 11.13 -9.23 4.70
N PRO A 79 11.03 -9.72 3.43
CA PRO A 79 9.92 -10.57 3.01
C PRO A 79 9.92 -11.98 3.61
N SER A 80 10.97 -12.40 4.33
CA SER A 80 10.96 -13.70 5.01
C SER A 80 10.05 -13.72 6.23
N CYS A 81 9.66 -12.55 6.73
CA CYS A 81 8.90 -12.35 7.95
C CYS A 81 9.49 -13.11 9.16
N ALA A 82 10.83 -13.25 9.17
CA ALA A 82 11.54 -13.96 10.22
C ALA A 82 11.49 -13.16 11.54
N TRP A 83 11.20 -13.85 12.64
CA TRP A 83 11.00 -13.24 13.96
C TRP A 83 12.10 -12.28 14.44
N PRO A 84 13.42 -12.53 14.20
CA PRO A 84 14.46 -11.59 14.57
C PRO A 84 14.38 -10.23 13.85
N ASN A 85 13.74 -10.18 12.67
CA ASN A 85 13.64 -8.99 11.81
C ASN A 85 12.31 -8.22 12.00
N ARG A 86 11.59 -8.49 13.10
CA ARG A 86 10.33 -7.80 13.40
C ARG A 86 10.55 -6.40 13.94
N ILE A 87 9.55 -5.57 13.73
CA ILE A 87 9.38 -4.27 14.37
C ILE A 87 7.95 -4.14 14.86
N ALA A 88 7.76 -3.72 16.09
CA ALA A 88 6.41 -3.54 16.65
C ALA A 88 5.59 -2.55 15.81
N THR A 89 4.33 -2.88 15.53
CA THR A 89 3.39 -2.01 14.82
C THR A 89 3.28 -0.64 15.48
N GLU A 90 3.21 -0.59 16.81
CA GLU A 90 3.19 0.67 17.56
C GLU A 90 4.47 1.49 17.38
N ALA A 91 5.64 0.85 17.26
CA ALA A 91 6.89 1.55 16.97
C ALA A 91 6.88 2.15 15.56
N VAL A 92 6.31 1.45 14.57
CA VAL A 92 6.10 2.00 13.21
C VAL A 92 5.22 3.24 13.27
N LEU A 93 4.08 3.17 13.98
CA LEU A 93 3.16 4.30 14.13
C LEU A 93 3.79 5.48 14.89
N HIS A 94 4.63 5.22 15.88
CA HIS A 94 5.35 6.26 16.61
C HIS A 94 6.41 6.97 15.75
N ASN A 95 7.16 6.20 14.94
CA ASN A 95 8.31 6.71 14.19
C ASN A 95 7.96 7.27 12.81
N ILE A 96 6.82 6.88 12.23
CA ILE A 96 6.38 7.32 10.91
C ILE A 96 5.20 8.27 11.07
N LYS A 97 5.38 9.51 10.62
CA LYS A 97 4.37 10.56 10.71
C LYS A 97 3.15 10.25 9.84
N SER A 98 1.98 10.67 10.27
CA SER A 98 0.69 10.46 9.59
C SER A 98 0.58 11.07 8.18
N GLU A 99 1.53 11.95 7.79
CA GLU A 99 1.60 12.54 6.45
C GLU A 99 2.04 11.56 5.35
N TYR A 100 2.56 10.38 5.71
CA TYR A 100 2.89 9.35 4.73
C TYR A 100 1.63 8.84 4.04
N LYS A 101 1.71 8.71 2.72
CA LYS A 101 0.73 7.97 1.95
C LYS A 101 1.03 6.49 2.11
N VAL A 102 0.02 5.67 2.34
CA VAL A 102 0.23 4.23 2.57
C VAL A 102 -0.38 3.42 1.44
N ILE A 103 0.40 2.53 0.87
CA ILE A 103 -0.06 1.51 -0.06
C ILE A 103 0.17 0.15 0.58
N VAL A 104 -0.90 -0.59 0.81
CA VAL A 104 -0.84 -1.99 1.21
C VAL A 104 -0.94 -2.85 -0.04
N ILE A 105 -0.15 -3.90 -0.14
CA ILE A 105 -0.21 -4.89 -1.21
C ILE A 105 -0.40 -6.25 -0.58
N GLY A 106 -1.50 -6.91 -0.89
CA GLY A 106 -1.86 -8.22 -0.36
C GLY A 106 -3.22 -8.66 -0.87
N ASP A 107 -3.51 -9.96 -0.80
CA ASP A 107 -4.78 -10.49 -1.26
C ASP A 107 -5.92 -10.32 -0.22
N ALA A 108 -5.58 -9.96 1.02
CA ALA A 108 -6.53 -9.82 2.13
C ALA A 108 -7.35 -11.08 2.41
N HIS A 109 -6.90 -12.22 1.86
CA HIS A 109 -7.56 -13.52 1.95
C HIS A 109 -6.91 -14.35 3.07
N MET A 110 -7.60 -14.46 4.18
CA MET A 110 -7.18 -15.21 5.35
C MET A 110 -8.38 -15.87 6.02
N GLY A 111 -8.15 -16.74 6.99
CA GLY A 111 -9.23 -17.30 7.78
C GLY A 111 -10.00 -16.21 8.55
N PRO A 112 -11.34 -16.25 8.61
CA PRO A 112 -12.09 -15.29 9.42
C PRO A 112 -11.65 -15.23 10.88
N TYR A 113 -11.17 -16.34 11.43
CA TYR A 113 -10.60 -16.42 12.77
C TYR A 113 -9.34 -15.52 12.90
N GLU A 114 -8.44 -15.55 11.90
CA GLU A 114 -7.23 -14.75 11.87
C GLU A 114 -7.53 -13.25 11.93
N LEU A 115 -8.57 -12.81 11.23
CA LEU A 115 -8.94 -11.40 11.18
C LEU A 115 -9.78 -10.93 12.38
N LEU A 116 -10.68 -11.78 12.89
CA LEU A 116 -11.78 -11.35 13.75
C LEU A 116 -11.64 -11.80 15.23
N ALA A 117 -10.76 -12.76 15.52
CA ALA A 117 -10.60 -13.24 16.87
C ALA A 117 -9.37 -12.64 17.57
N VAL A 118 -9.46 -12.48 18.87
CA VAL A 118 -8.29 -12.35 19.75
C VAL A 118 -7.51 -13.65 19.65
N ASP A 119 -6.19 -13.61 19.67
CA ASP A 119 -5.29 -14.74 19.40
C ASP A 119 -5.44 -15.36 18.00
N GLY A 120 -6.22 -14.74 17.10
CA GLY A 120 -6.37 -15.17 15.73
C GLY A 120 -5.14 -14.78 14.90
N ASN A 121 -4.25 -15.74 14.63
CA ASN A 121 -3.17 -15.57 13.67
C ASN A 121 -2.92 -16.89 12.93
N ILE A 122 -2.03 -16.87 11.92
CA ILE A 122 -1.68 -18.07 11.16
C ILE A 122 -0.75 -19.01 11.93
N ASP A 123 0.00 -18.46 12.90
CA ASP A 123 1.01 -19.18 13.67
C ASP A 123 0.51 -19.38 15.11
N ASP A 124 0.28 -20.61 15.53
CA ASP A 124 -0.17 -20.97 16.89
C ASP A 124 0.79 -20.50 18.02
N TRP A 125 1.95 -19.96 17.66
CA TRP A 125 3.01 -19.57 18.61
C TRP A 125 2.91 -18.13 19.11
N HIS A 126 2.03 -17.31 18.52
CA HIS A 126 1.95 -15.88 18.82
C HIS A 126 0.51 -15.51 19.13
N GLY A 127 0.21 -15.32 20.40
CA GLY A 127 -1.07 -14.72 20.81
C GLY A 127 -1.14 -13.26 20.41
N ASN A 128 -2.25 -12.86 19.80
CA ASN A 128 -2.56 -11.45 19.49
C ASN A 128 -3.47 -10.87 20.56
N GLU A 129 -3.08 -9.78 21.19
CA GLU A 129 -3.91 -9.10 22.21
C GLU A 129 -5.21 -8.51 21.63
N LYS A 130 -5.24 -8.26 20.32
CA LYS A 130 -6.38 -7.66 19.58
C LYS A 130 -6.63 -8.44 18.29
N PRO A 131 -7.89 -8.48 17.80
CA PRO A 131 -8.18 -9.00 16.48
C PRO A 131 -7.37 -8.30 15.38
N GLY A 132 -7.02 -9.01 14.30
CA GLY A 132 -6.31 -8.44 13.16
C GLY A 132 -7.01 -7.21 12.58
N LEU A 133 -8.35 -7.21 12.56
CA LEU A 133 -9.14 -6.06 12.11
C LEU A 133 -8.89 -4.80 12.94
N GLU A 134 -8.73 -4.90 14.25
CA GLU A 134 -8.42 -3.74 15.10
C GLU A 134 -7.04 -3.17 14.79
N TRP A 135 -6.06 -4.03 14.49
CA TRP A 135 -4.74 -3.61 14.05
C TRP A 135 -4.80 -2.87 12.71
N ILE A 136 -5.59 -3.37 11.74
CA ILE A 136 -5.83 -2.67 10.46
C ILE A 136 -6.45 -1.29 10.70
N GLN A 137 -7.47 -1.22 11.52
CA GLN A 137 -8.15 0.04 11.86
C GLN A 137 -7.22 1.01 12.60
N MET A 138 -6.33 0.53 13.47
CA MET A 138 -5.37 1.36 14.18
C MET A 138 -4.38 2.02 13.21
N VAL A 139 -3.82 1.26 12.28
CA VAL A 139 -2.93 1.76 11.23
C VAL A 139 -3.68 2.74 10.31
N ARG A 140 -4.93 2.40 9.92
CA ARG A 140 -5.78 3.26 9.09
C ARG A 140 -6.12 4.59 9.75
N ARG A 141 -6.37 4.61 11.06
CA ARG A 141 -6.61 5.85 11.81
C ARG A 141 -5.38 6.73 11.88
N HIS A 142 -4.19 6.14 12.00
CA HIS A 142 -2.94 6.89 12.01
C HIS A 142 -2.59 7.46 10.64
N PHE A 143 -2.82 6.69 9.57
CA PHE A 143 -2.56 7.10 8.18
C PHE A 143 -3.86 7.33 7.41
N PRO A 144 -4.40 8.57 7.39
CA PRO A 144 -5.67 8.86 6.72
C PRO A 144 -5.63 8.67 5.20
N HIS A 145 -4.45 8.68 4.60
CA HIS A 145 -4.25 8.43 3.18
C HIS A 145 -3.68 7.02 2.95
N MET A 146 -4.52 6.00 3.07
CA MET A 146 -4.16 4.59 2.95
C MET A 146 -5.06 3.92 1.92
N VAL A 147 -4.48 3.10 1.05
CA VAL A 147 -5.17 2.28 0.04
C VAL A 147 -4.63 0.86 0.07
N TRP A 148 -5.41 -0.09 -0.47
CA TRP A 148 -5.05 -1.49 -0.61
C TRP A 148 -5.04 -1.88 -2.09
N LEU A 149 -3.95 -2.48 -2.56
CA LEU A 149 -3.83 -3.09 -3.89
C LEU A 149 -3.95 -4.60 -3.76
N ASN A 150 -5.04 -5.14 -4.30
CA ASN A 150 -5.37 -6.56 -4.19
C ASN A 150 -5.14 -7.28 -5.52
N PRO A 151 -4.37 -8.39 -5.58
CA PRO A 151 -4.13 -9.16 -6.79
C PRO A 151 -5.34 -9.97 -7.23
N LEU A 152 -6.28 -10.27 -6.34
CA LEU A 152 -7.50 -10.99 -6.68
C LEU A 152 -8.43 -10.12 -7.52
N HIS A 153 -9.13 -10.74 -8.46
CA HIS A 153 -10.08 -10.03 -9.32
C HIS A 153 -11.22 -9.41 -8.49
N GLU A 154 -11.58 -8.15 -8.76
CA GLU A 154 -12.60 -7.37 -8.01
C GLU A 154 -13.93 -8.12 -7.82
N LYS A 155 -14.36 -8.92 -8.80
CA LYS A 155 -15.60 -9.71 -8.72
C LYS A 155 -15.58 -10.75 -7.60
N LEU A 156 -14.40 -11.16 -7.15
CA LEU A 156 -14.25 -12.16 -6.09
C LEU A 156 -14.32 -11.55 -4.68
N TRP A 157 -14.10 -10.25 -4.52
CA TRP A 157 -13.98 -9.62 -3.20
C TRP A 157 -15.22 -9.73 -2.31
N HIS A 158 -16.38 -10.07 -2.91
CA HIS A 158 -17.65 -10.22 -2.19
C HIS A 158 -18.39 -11.51 -2.58
N TYR A 159 -17.66 -12.48 -3.19
CA TYR A 159 -18.32 -13.59 -3.89
C TYR A 159 -18.93 -14.63 -2.94
N ASP A 160 -18.21 -15.05 -1.90
CA ASP A 160 -18.66 -16.11 -0.98
C ASP A 160 -18.04 -15.99 0.41
N TYR A 161 -18.28 -17.03 1.23
CA TYR A 161 -17.74 -17.12 2.58
C TYR A 161 -16.20 -17.14 2.62
N SER A 162 -15.55 -17.74 1.62
CA SER A 162 -14.09 -17.82 1.56
C SER A 162 -13.43 -16.44 1.36
N MET A 163 -14.14 -15.52 0.69
CA MET A 163 -13.69 -14.12 0.47
C MET A 163 -14.19 -13.14 1.54
N ARG A 164 -14.73 -13.65 2.64
CA ARG A 164 -15.34 -12.81 3.68
C ARG A 164 -14.37 -11.77 4.24
N THR A 165 -13.13 -12.13 4.47
CA THR A 165 -12.11 -11.23 5.02
C THR A 165 -11.76 -10.11 4.04
N VAL A 166 -11.65 -10.42 2.75
CA VAL A 166 -11.44 -9.43 1.68
C VAL A 166 -12.54 -8.37 1.70
N GLY A 167 -13.81 -8.81 1.76
CA GLY A 167 -14.96 -7.91 1.83
C GLY A 167 -15.01 -7.05 3.11
N ILE A 168 -14.54 -7.56 4.25
CA ILE A 168 -14.44 -6.81 5.50
C ILE A 168 -13.36 -5.74 5.38
N ILE A 169 -12.15 -6.12 4.94
CA ILE A 169 -11.02 -5.20 4.78
C ILE A 169 -11.33 -4.11 3.74
N ALA A 170 -12.01 -4.46 2.64
CA ALA A 170 -12.42 -3.48 1.62
C ALA A 170 -13.40 -2.40 2.12
N LYS A 171 -14.10 -2.64 3.24
CA LYS A 171 -14.94 -1.62 3.90
C LYS A 171 -14.12 -0.66 4.77
N GLU A 172 -12.98 -1.12 5.29
CA GLU A 172 -12.11 -0.33 6.16
C GLU A 172 -11.09 0.50 5.36
N VAL A 173 -10.55 -0.10 4.28
CA VAL A 173 -9.50 0.51 3.46
C VAL A 173 -9.92 0.51 1.99
N PRO A 174 -9.91 1.67 1.29
CA PRO A 174 -10.19 1.73 -0.14
C PRO A 174 -9.30 0.74 -0.91
N MET A 175 -9.95 -0.21 -1.61
CA MET A 175 -9.27 -1.32 -2.28
C MET A 175 -9.33 -1.15 -3.79
N PHE A 176 -8.22 -1.44 -4.47
CA PHE A 176 -8.06 -1.34 -5.92
C PHE A 176 -7.37 -2.62 -6.44
N PRO A 177 -7.61 -3.04 -7.68
CA PRO A 177 -6.90 -4.19 -8.26
C PRO A 177 -5.40 -3.91 -8.44
N LEU A 178 -4.57 -4.91 -8.21
CA LEU A 178 -3.13 -4.87 -8.41
C LEU A 178 -2.79 -4.91 -9.91
N THR A 179 -3.11 -3.85 -10.62
CA THR A 179 -2.86 -3.60 -12.05
C THR A 179 -2.36 -2.18 -12.25
N LEU A 180 -1.78 -1.86 -13.41
CA LEU A 180 -1.36 -0.49 -13.71
C LEU A 180 -2.52 0.51 -13.56
N LYS A 181 -3.70 0.19 -14.11
CA LYS A 181 -4.90 1.03 -13.99
C LYS A 181 -5.41 1.15 -12.55
N GLY A 182 -5.31 0.07 -11.77
CA GLY A 182 -5.67 0.10 -10.34
C GLY A 182 -4.69 0.94 -9.53
N LEU A 183 -3.40 0.84 -9.84
CA LEU A 183 -2.37 1.69 -9.21
C LEU A 183 -2.59 3.18 -9.52
N GLU A 184 -2.89 3.54 -10.77
CA GLU A 184 -3.24 4.93 -11.14
C GLU A 184 -4.41 5.45 -10.31
N LYS A 185 -5.50 4.69 -10.22
CA LYS A 185 -6.67 5.05 -9.40
C LYS A 185 -6.32 5.17 -7.92
N ALA A 186 -5.48 4.28 -7.39
CA ALA A 186 -5.03 4.31 -6.01
C ALA A 186 -4.20 5.58 -5.72
N ILE A 187 -3.28 5.94 -6.63
CA ILE A 187 -2.48 7.18 -6.53
C ILE A 187 -3.39 8.41 -6.57
N ASP A 188 -4.35 8.47 -7.49
CA ASP A 188 -5.32 9.56 -7.57
C ASP A 188 -6.15 9.68 -6.29
N HIS A 189 -6.50 8.55 -5.67
CA HIS A 189 -7.22 8.53 -4.40
C HIS A 189 -6.36 9.08 -3.26
N LEU A 190 -5.08 8.74 -3.22
CA LEU A 190 -4.13 9.21 -2.19
C LEU A 190 -3.81 10.71 -2.30
N GLN A 191 -4.10 11.36 -3.44
CA GLN A 191 -3.83 12.79 -3.66
C GLN A 191 -4.98 13.70 -3.22
N LYS A 192 -6.16 13.13 -2.95
CA LYS A 192 -7.35 13.85 -2.45
C LYS A 192 -7.24 14.09 -0.96
#